data_be0d98cae0be16f85c3ed1336ae73c92
#
_entry.id   be0d98cae0be16f85c3ed1336ae73c92
#
_cell.length_a   1.000
_cell.length_b   1.000
_cell.length_c   1.000
_cell.angle_alpha   90.00
_cell.angle_beta   90.00
_cell.angle_gamma   90.00
#
_symmetry.space_group_name_H-M   'P 1'
#
loop_
_entity.id
_entity.type
_entity.pdbx_description
1 polymer ?
#
loop_
_entity_poly.entity_id
_entity_poly.type
_entity_poly.pdbx_seq_one_letter_code
_entity_poly.pdbx_strand_id
1 'polypeptide(L)'
;MKINKNSLTNKDIILQNFILRNKDIEEISINERSFELFGDEKFLSSSSGKKLLNKHRLSLHHLKCYETPEPFLYYVNHNSINNDMLIIENKDTWFTFRKILMENKTILGYPFKYLVYGQGRKIQKSFSYMEENDCENLKDTENIYYFGDIDSSGIDIFYKLKNKYPKYFIRPFFPAYKFLIENENKKRLKTTKKIGLSVYKLFDFRGLGEDEFFDMLHICNENYIIPQEILNYEELMNYSKNKTEI
;
A
#
# COMPACT_ATOMS: atom_id res chain seq x y z
N MET A 1 -28.93 18.04 -41.46
CA MET A 1 -28.14 17.63 -40.27
C MET A 1 -26.91 16.95 -40.78
N LYS A 2 -25.73 17.64 -40.80
CA LYS A 2 -24.48 17.06 -41.32
C LYS A 2 -23.90 16.13 -40.25
N ILE A 3 -23.94 14.84 -40.49
CA ILE A 3 -23.25 13.83 -39.69
C ILE A 3 -21.77 14.11 -39.88
N ASN A 4 -21.13 14.63 -38.85
CA ASN A 4 -19.67 14.78 -38.79
C ASN A 4 -19.08 13.38 -38.78
N LYS A 5 -18.57 12.92 -39.94
CA LYS A 5 -17.72 11.74 -40.03
C LYS A 5 -16.41 12.07 -39.28
N ASN A 6 -16.37 11.88 -37.98
CA ASN A 6 -15.10 11.80 -37.26
C ASN A 6 -14.28 10.70 -37.95
N SER A 7 -13.23 11.08 -38.64
CA SER A 7 -12.35 10.15 -39.30
C SER A 7 -11.78 9.21 -38.23
N LEU A 8 -12.09 7.92 -38.35
CA LEU A 8 -11.55 6.88 -37.49
C LEU A 8 -10.01 6.91 -37.63
N THR A 9 -9.33 6.93 -36.51
CA THR A 9 -7.88 6.80 -36.50
C THR A 9 -7.49 5.35 -36.80
N ASN A 10 -6.24 5.10 -37.20
CA ASN A 10 -5.73 3.75 -37.40
C ASN A 10 -5.96 2.86 -36.13
N LYS A 11 -5.81 3.43 -34.93
CA LYS A 11 -6.05 2.73 -33.67
C LYS A 11 -7.52 2.37 -33.43
N ASP A 12 -8.46 3.21 -33.87
CA ASP A 12 -9.89 2.88 -33.85
C ASP A 12 -10.18 1.66 -34.71
N ILE A 13 -9.60 1.59 -35.90
CA ILE A 13 -9.79 0.48 -36.85
C ILE A 13 -9.20 -0.82 -36.29
N ILE A 14 -7.99 -0.79 -35.74
CA ILE A 14 -7.35 -1.95 -35.12
C ILE A 14 -8.26 -2.51 -34.02
N LEU A 15 -8.74 -1.65 -33.12
CA LEU A 15 -9.60 -2.04 -32.00
C LEU A 15 -10.90 -2.69 -32.48
N GLN A 16 -11.58 -2.08 -33.44
CA GLN A 16 -12.82 -2.63 -34.01
C GLN A 16 -12.59 -3.97 -34.69
N ASN A 17 -11.53 -4.11 -35.47
CA ASN A 17 -11.19 -5.37 -36.12
C ASN A 17 -10.87 -6.48 -35.13
N PHE A 18 -10.21 -6.15 -34.02
CA PHE A 18 -9.93 -7.10 -32.96
C PHE A 18 -11.21 -7.65 -32.34
N ILE A 19 -12.12 -6.76 -31.93
CA ILE A 19 -13.40 -7.12 -31.30
C ILE A 19 -14.26 -8.01 -32.24
N LEU A 20 -14.26 -7.73 -33.55
CA LEU A 20 -15.06 -8.48 -34.51
C LEU A 20 -14.53 -9.88 -34.79
N ARG A 21 -13.20 -10.10 -34.70
CA ARG A 21 -12.54 -11.32 -35.15
C ARG A 21 -12.21 -12.31 -34.03
N ASN A 22 -12.00 -11.83 -32.81
CA ASN A 22 -11.42 -12.64 -31.73
C ASN A 22 -12.44 -12.95 -30.62
N LYS A 23 -13.20 -14.03 -30.81
CA LYS A 23 -14.16 -14.51 -29.81
C LYS A 23 -13.58 -15.54 -28.85
N ASP A 24 -12.62 -16.35 -29.32
CA ASP A 24 -12.06 -17.52 -28.59
C ASP A 24 -10.53 -17.38 -28.45
N ILE A 25 -10.09 -16.29 -27.82
CA ILE A 25 -8.66 -16.07 -27.52
C ILE A 25 -8.44 -16.08 -26.00
N GLU A 26 -7.24 -16.48 -25.61
CA GLU A 26 -6.81 -16.48 -24.21
C GLU A 26 -6.73 -15.06 -23.66
N GLU A 27 -7.00 -14.95 -22.36
CA GLU A 27 -6.83 -13.72 -21.63
C GLU A 27 -5.36 -13.53 -21.26
N ILE A 28 -4.79 -12.35 -21.56
CA ILE A 28 -3.38 -12.03 -21.32
C ILE A 28 -3.25 -10.69 -20.58
N SER A 29 -2.04 -10.35 -20.13
CA SER A 29 -1.84 -9.07 -19.45
C SER A 29 -2.14 -7.87 -20.35
N ILE A 30 -2.54 -6.75 -19.76
CA ILE A 30 -2.84 -5.51 -20.48
C ILE A 30 -1.65 -5.04 -21.33
N ASN A 31 -0.41 -5.24 -20.87
CA ASN A 31 0.78 -4.82 -21.60
C ASN A 31 1.05 -5.71 -22.83
N GLU A 32 0.87 -7.03 -22.70
CA GLU A 32 0.97 -7.96 -23.82
C GLU A 32 -0.08 -7.66 -24.87
N ARG A 33 -1.35 -7.48 -24.48
CA ARG A 33 -2.42 -7.13 -25.41
C ARG A 33 -2.20 -5.77 -26.07
N SER A 34 -1.67 -4.81 -25.30
CA SER A 34 -1.34 -3.48 -25.82
C SER A 34 -0.26 -3.55 -26.89
N PHE A 35 0.79 -4.35 -26.65
CA PHE A 35 1.87 -4.54 -27.63
C PHE A 35 1.36 -5.27 -28.86
N GLU A 36 0.60 -6.35 -28.72
CA GLU A 36 0.00 -7.10 -29.82
C GLU A 36 -0.83 -6.20 -30.75
N LEU A 37 -1.67 -5.34 -30.19
CA LEU A 37 -2.58 -4.52 -30.97
C LEU A 37 -1.93 -3.27 -31.55
N PHE A 38 -1.04 -2.63 -30.81
CA PHE A 38 -0.58 -1.27 -31.12
C PHE A 38 0.94 -1.14 -31.27
N GLY A 39 1.72 -2.21 -31.01
CA GLY A 39 3.18 -2.15 -30.99
C GLY A 39 3.77 -1.28 -29.86
N ASP A 40 2.95 -0.95 -28.86
CA ASP A 40 3.30 -0.14 -27.69
C ASP A 40 2.69 -0.80 -26.44
N GLU A 41 3.54 -1.37 -25.60
CA GLU A 41 3.12 -2.14 -24.42
C GLU A 41 2.38 -1.31 -23.36
N LYS A 42 2.56 0.00 -23.36
CA LYS A 42 1.95 0.91 -22.38
C LYS A 42 0.76 1.71 -22.91
N PHE A 43 0.42 1.55 -24.19
CA PHE A 43 -0.62 2.38 -24.79
C PHE A 43 -1.98 2.20 -24.09
N LEU A 44 -2.45 0.97 -23.87
CA LEU A 44 -3.75 0.70 -23.24
C LEU A 44 -3.84 1.23 -21.81
N SER A 45 -2.76 1.16 -21.04
CA SER A 45 -2.69 1.68 -19.67
C SER A 45 -2.58 3.21 -19.60
N SER A 46 -2.21 3.86 -20.70
CA SER A 46 -2.07 5.31 -20.80
C SER A 46 -3.41 6.06 -20.78
N SER A 47 -3.36 7.39 -20.55
CA SER A 47 -4.54 8.25 -20.65
C SER A 47 -5.17 8.23 -22.06
N SER A 48 -4.34 8.07 -23.10
CA SER A 48 -4.79 7.99 -24.50
C SER A 48 -5.50 6.66 -24.79
N GLY A 49 -4.96 5.55 -24.29
CA GLY A 49 -5.59 4.24 -24.39
C GLY A 49 -6.94 4.18 -23.68
N LYS A 50 -7.00 4.70 -22.43
CA LYS A 50 -8.26 4.81 -21.67
C LYS A 50 -9.31 5.65 -22.38
N LYS A 51 -8.90 6.78 -23.01
CA LYS A 51 -9.82 7.59 -23.85
C LYS A 51 -10.32 6.83 -25.06
N LEU A 52 -9.46 6.05 -25.72
CA LEU A 52 -9.85 5.22 -26.86
C LEU A 52 -10.88 4.16 -26.45
N LEU A 53 -10.65 3.43 -25.36
CA LEU A 53 -11.58 2.43 -24.83
C LEU A 53 -12.93 3.08 -24.48
N ASN A 54 -12.92 4.20 -23.75
CA ASN A 54 -14.13 4.94 -23.38
C ASN A 54 -14.91 5.43 -24.60
N LYS A 55 -14.23 5.93 -25.65
CA LYS A 55 -14.83 6.35 -26.92
C LYS A 55 -15.67 5.22 -27.55
N HIS A 56 -15.18 3.99 -27.46
CA HIS A 56 -15.84 2.80 -28.02
C HIS A 56 -16.70 2.05 -27.00
N ARG A 57 -16.81 2.55 -25.75
CA ARG A 57 -17.51 1.88 -24.64
C ARG A 57 -17.02 0.46 -24.36
N LEU A 58 -15.71 0.27 -24.47
CA LEU A 58 -15.03 -0.99 -24.23
C LEU A 58 -14.33 -0.99 -22.88
N SER A 59 -14.23 -2.16 -22.26
CA SER A 59 -13.41 -2.45 -21.10
C SER A 59 -12.28 -3.41 -21.47
N LEU A 60 -11.34 -3.64 -20.56
CA LEU A 60 -10.25 -4.62 -20.75
C LEU A 60 -10.78 -6.03 -21.01
N HIS A 61 -11.89 -6.41 -20.37
CA HIS A 61 -12.54 -7.71 -20.60
C HIS A 61 -12.93 -7.93 -22.07
N HIS A 62 -13.42 -6.89 -22.76
CA HIS A 62 -13.72 -7.00 -24.21
C HIS A 62 -12.46 -7.25 -25.05
N LEU A 63 -11.29 -6.82 -24.55
CA LEU A 63 -10.01 -7.08 -25.17
C LEU A 63 -9.36 -8.39 -24.69
N LYS A 64 -10.05 -9.17 -23.86
CA LYS A 64 -9.47 -10.38 -23.27
C LYS A 64 -8.11 -10.08 -22.64
N CYS A 65 -8.10 -9.07 -21.75
CA CYS A 65 -6.89 -8.75 -20.99
C CYS A 65 -7.21 -8.21 -19.58
N TYR A 66 -6.24 -8.36 -18.70
CA TYR A 66 -6.32 -7.99 -17.29
C TYR A 66 -5.15 -7.11 -16.87
N GLU A 67 -5.34 -6.30 -15.83
CA GLU A 67 -4.26 -5.56 -15.18
C GLU A 67 -3.52 -6.50 -14.23
N THR A 68 -2.18 -6.57 -14.35
CA THR A 68 -1.34 -7.31 -13.40
C THR A 68 -1.03 -6.44 -12.19
N PRO A 69 -1.24 -6.91 -10.95
CA PRO A 69 -0.84 -6.18 -9.77
C PRO A 69 0.69 -6.15 -9.65
N GLU A 70 1.23 -5.04 -9.11
CA GLU A 70 2.64 -5.00 -8.71
C GLU A 70 2.82 -5.89 -7.46
N PRO A 71 3.70 -6.90 -7.47
CA PRO A 71 3.94 -7.71 -6.29
C PRO A 71 4.61 -6.86 -5.18
N PHE A 72 4.32 -7.18 -3.93
CA PHE A 72 5.03 -6.63 -2.79
C PHE A 72 5.91 -7.67 -2.11
N LEU A 73 7.00 -7.22 -1.51
CA LEU A 73 7.84 -8.09 -0.70
C LEU A 73 7.17 -8.34 0.65
N TYR A 74 7.02 -9.60 1.02
CA TYR A 74 6.52 -9.97 2.35
C TYR A 74 7.32 -11.12 2.96
N TYR A 75 7.22 -11.24 4.28
CA TYR A 75 7.79 -12.33 5.07
C TYR A 75 6.65 -13.05 5.80
N VAL A 76 6.71 -14.37 5.84
CA VAL A 76 5.78 -15.23 6.58
C VAL A 76 6.45 -15.77 7.82
N ASN A 77 5.89 -15.46 8.98
CA ASN A 77 6.28 -16.05 10.25
C ASN A 77 5.46 -17.32 10.50
N HIS A 78 6.02 -18.48 10.15
CA HIS A 78 5.36 -19.77 10.30
C HIS A 78 5.13 -20.18 11.76
N ASN A 79 5.79 -19.52 12.71
CA ASN A 79 5.62 -19.79 14.15
C ASN A 79 4.45 -18.97 14.76
N SER A 80 3.86 -18.05 14.03
CA SER A 80 2.68 -17.30 14.49
C SER A 80 1.42 -18.14 14.37
N ILE A 81 0.62 -18.13 15.42
CA ILE A 81 -0.72 -18.75 15.45
C ILE A 81 -1.82 -17.79 14.97
N ASN A 82 -1.53 -16.49 14.92
CA ASN A 82 -2.44 -15.45 14.44
C ASN A 82 -2.26 -15.21 12.96
N ASN A 83 -3.30 -14.73 12.28
CA ASN A 83 -3.25 -14.34 10.88
C ASN A 83 -3.15 -12.81 10.71
N ASP A 84 -2.49 -12.13 11.64
CA ASP A 84 -2.32 -10.68 11.61
C ASP A 84 -1.18 -10.26 10.68
N MET A 85 -1.40 -9.18 9.95
CA MET A 85 -0.42 -8.57 9.03
C MET A 85 0.03 -7.20 9.55
N LEU A 86 1.32 -6.91 9.37
CA LEU A 86 1.87 -5.58 9.56
C LEU A 86 2.52 -5.08 8.27
N ILE A 87 2.01 -3.97 7.75
CA ILE A 87 2.59 -3.23 6.63
C ILE A 87 3.55 -2.19 7.20
N ILE A 88 4.81 -2.24 6.79
CA ILE A 88 5.88 -1.35 7.26
C ILE A 88 6.34 -0.51 6.09
N GLU A 89 6.31 0.81 6.24
CA GLU A 89 6.64 1.75 5.16
C GLU A 89 8.11 1.69 4.77
N ASN A 90 9.01 1.71 5.77
CA ASN A 90 10.45 1.81 5.59
C ASN A 90 11.12 0.44 5.46
N LYS A 91 12.13 0.36 4.57
CA LYS A 91 12.88 -0.87 4.30
C LYS A 91 13.66 -1.37 5.51
N ASP A 92 14.41 -0.49 6.16
CA ASP A 92 15.32 -0.89 7.23
C ASP A 92 14.54 -1.32 8.49
N THR A 93 13.45 -0.64 8.81
CA THR A 93 12.52 -1.05 9.85
C THR A 93 11.88 -2.40 9.54
N TRP A 94 11.50 -2.66 8.27
CA TRP A 94 11.00 -3.97 7.85
C TRP A 94 12.01 -5.09 8.09
N PHE A 95 13.30 -4.87 7.73
CA PHE A 95 14.36 -5.85 7.98
C PHE A 95 14.60 -6.08 9.47
N THR A 96 14.55 -5.03 10.28
CA THR A 96 14.66 -5.11 11.73
C THR A 96 13.53 -5.96 12.34
N PHE A 97 12.29 -5.68 11.96
CA PHE A 97 11.13 -6.40 12.48
C PHE A 97 11.11 -7.85 12.00
N ARG A 98 11.49 -8.11 10.75
CA ARG A 98 11.68 -9.46 10.25
C ARG A 98 12.71 -10.25 11.08
N LYS A 99 13.86 -9.63 11.41
CA LYS A 99 14.90 -10.26 12.25
C LYS A 99 14.32 -10.63 13.63
N ILE A 100 13.57 -9.76 14.27
CA ILE A 100 12.90 -10.01 15.56
C ILE A 100 11.99 -11.24 15.47
N LEU A 101 11.14 -11.32 14.44
CA LEU A 101 10.23 -12.46 14.29
C LEU A 101 10.96 -13.76 13.95
N MET A 102 12.06 -13.71 13.19
CA MET A 102 12.91 -14.88 12.92
C MET A 102 13.58 -15.45 14.20
N GLU A 103 13.77 -14.61 15.21
CA GLU A 103 14.26 -15.01 16.53
C GLU A 103 13.14 -15.52 17.47
N ASN A 104 11.95 -15.81 16.93
CA ASN A 104 10.75 -16.24 17.68
C ASN A 104 10.30 -15.22 18.76
N LYS A 105 10.55 -13.93 18.52
CA LYS A 105 10.14 -12.83 19.38
C LYS A 105 8.93 -12.12 18.81
N THR A 106 8.37 -11.20 19.58
CA THR A 106 7.22 -10.40 19.19
C THR A 106 7.61 -8.95 18.93
N ILE A 107 6.85 -8.26 18.10
CA ILE A 107 7.00 -6.81 17.89
C ILE A 107 6.04 -6.10 18.85
N LEU A 108 6.59 -5.53 19.92
CA LEU A 108 5.81 -4.88 20.99
C LEU A 108 4.68 -5.77 21.54
N GLY A 109 4.94 -7.09 21.65
CA GLY A 109 3.99 -8.07 22.15
C GLY A 109 3.11 -8.73 21.07
N TYR A 110 3.25 -8.36 19.80
CA TYR A 110 2.44 -8.89 18.69
C TYR A 110 3.25 -9.90 17.86
N PRO A 111 2.78 -11.15 17.73
CA PRO A 111 3.42 -12.20 16.94
C PRO A 111 2.90 -12.20 15.51
N PHE A 112 3.10 -11.12 14.75
CA PHE A 112 2.59 -11.01 13.38
C PHE A 112 2.93 -12.23 12.52
N LYS A 113 1.94 -12.69 11.74
CA LYS A 113 2.10 -13.74 10.73
C LYS A 113 2.79 -13.19 9.50
N TYR A 114 2.34 -12.03 9.03
CA TYR A 114 2.81 -11.44 7.79
C TYR A 114 3.44 -10.07 8.05
N LEU A 115 4.66 -9.87 7.52
CA LEU A 115 5.27 -8.55 7.42
C LEU A 115 5.34 -8.15 5.95
N VAL A 116 4.68 -7.07 5.58
CA VAL A 116 4.68 -6.52 4.23
C VAL A 116 5.56 -5.28 4.17
N TYR A 117 6.47 -5.23 3.18
CA TYR A 117 7.24 -4.03 2.89
C TYR A 117 6.44 -3.10 1.98
N GLY A 118 6.01 -1.97 2.54
CA GLY A 118 5.10 -1.03 1.88
C GLY A 118 5.74 -0.19 0.78
N GLN A 119 7.05 0.04 0.81
CA GLN A 119 7.75 0.89 -0.16
C GLN A 119 7.14 2.29 -0.32
N GLY A 120 6.75 2.93 0.79
CA GLY A 120 6.10 4.23 0.76
C GLY A 120 4.79 4.19 -0.04
N ARG A 121 4.61 5.14 -0.94
CA ARG A 121 3.37 5.27 -1.75
C ARG A 121 3.07 4.09 -2.68
N LYS A 122 4.04 3.20 -2.95
CA LYS A 122 3.83 2.05 -3.84
C LYS A 122 2.79 1.09 -3.30
N ILE A 123 2.70 0.94 -1.97
CA ILE A 123 1.72 0.05 -1.34
C ILE A 123 0.29 0.32 -1.80
N GLN A 124 -0.05 1.57 -2.11
CA GLN A 124 -1.39 1.93 -2.60
C GLN A 124 -1.75 1.25 -3.93
N LYS A 125 -0.76 0.80 -4.70
CA LYS A 125 -0.96 0.04 -5.94
C LYS A 125 -0.72 -1.44 -5.72
N SER A 126 0.38 -1.79 -5.09
CA SER A 126 0.80 -3.18 -4.94
C SER A 126 -0.06 -3.98 -3.95
N PHE A 127 -0.82 -3.31 -3.06
CA PHE A 127 -1.67 -4.01 -2.10
C PHE A 127 -2.72 -4.93 -2.74
N SER A 128 -3.15 -4.66 -3.98
CA SER A 128 -4.03 -5.56 -4.74
C SER A 128 -3.43 -6.95 -4.99
N TYR A 129 -2.10 -7.09 -4.87
CA TYR A 129 -1.42 -8.39 -4.98
C TYR A 129 -1.90 -9.41 -3.93
N MET A 130 -2.47 -8.95 -2.80
CA MET A 130 -3.13 -9.85 -1.83
C MET A 130 -4.24 -10.70 -2.43
N GLU A 131 -4.82 -10.27 -3.56
CA GLU A 131 -5.91 -11.00 -4.23
C GLU A 131 -5.43 -12.15 -5.11
N GLU A 132 -4.12 -12.21 -5.39
CA GLU A 132 -3.56 -13.26 -6.23
C GLU A 132 -3.62 -14.62 -5.53
N ASN A 133 -3.84 -15.67 -6.32
CA ASN A 133 -4.09 -17.01 -5.78
C ASN A 133 -2.85 -17.71 -5.21
N ASP A 134 -1.66 -17.22 -5.57
CA ASP A 134 -0.36 -17.76 -5.13
C ASP A 134 0.16 -17.09 -3.86
N CYS A 135 -0.58 -16.16 -3.28
CA CYS A 135 -0.20 -15.45 -2.06
C CYS A 135 -0.59 -16.24 -0.81
N GLU A 136 0.10 -17.29 -0.44
CA GLU A 136 0.11 -18.04 0.83
C GLU A 136 -0.98 -17.63 1.86
N ASN A 137 -2.26 -17.72 1.49
CA ASN A 137 -3.39 -17.37 2.35
C ASN A 137 -3.39 -15.93 2.90
N LEU A 138 -2.72 -14.99 2.24
CA LEU A 138 -2.78 -13.57 2.63
C LEU A 138 -4.22 -13.04 2.69
N LYS A 139 -5.12 -13.66 1.90
CA LYS A 139 -6.56 -13.35 1.91
C LYS A 139 -7.23 -13.65 3.25
N ASP A 140 -6.68 -14.59 4.01
CA ASP A 140 -7.23 -15.04 5.30
C ASP A 140 -6.71 -14.17 6.46
N THR A 141 -6.04 -13.04 6.15
CA THR A 141 -5.57 -12.09 7.15
C THR A 141 -6.74 -11.52 7.94
N GLU A 142 -6.69 -11.64 9.27
CA GLU A 142 -7.75 -11.18 10.18
C GLU A 142 -7.66 -9.68 10.43
N ASN A 143 -6.47 -9.20 10.78
CA ASN A 143 -6.21 -7.80 11.05
C ASN A 143 -5.01 -7.30 10.25
N ILE A 144 -5.15 -6.12 9.67
CA ILE A 144 -4.07 -5.47 8.94
C ILE A 144 -3.69 -4.19 9.64
N TYR A 145 -2.43 -4.12 10.04
CA TYR A 145 -1.85 -2.96 10.69
C TYR A 145 -0.90 -2.24 9.74
N TYR A 146 -0.79 -0.95 9.91
CA TYR A 146 0.14 -0.10 9.19
C TYR A 146 1.06 0.64 10.16
N PHE A 147 2.34 0.71 9.82
CA PHE A 147 3.36 1.49 10.53
C PHE A 147 4.24 2.25 9.55
N GLY A 148 4.32 3.55 9.72
CA GLY A 148 5.13 4.47 8.94
C GLY A 148 5.65 5.61 9.81
N ASP A 149 6.35 6.55 9.20
CA ASP A 149 6.82 7.76 9.88
C ASP A 149 5.65 8.61 10.40
N ILE A 150 5.87 9.31 11.52
CA ILE A 150 4.94 10.36 11.93
C ILE A 150 5.29 11.63 11.18
N ASP A 151 4.72 11.76 9.99
CA ASP A 151 4.73 12.96 9.17
C ASP A 151 3.49 13.03 8.28
N SER A 152 3.32 14.16 7.60
CA SER A 152 2.17 14.36 6.69
C SER A 152 2.14 13.36 5.53
N SER A 153 3.30 12.83 5.10
CA SER A 153 3.38 11.86 4.00
C SER A 153 2.95 10.46 4.45
N GLY A 154 3.48 9.97 5.58
CA GLY A 154 3.14 8.67 6.15
C GLY A 154 1.64 8.55 6.46
N ILE A 155 1.07 9.62 7.07
CA ILE A 155 -0.37 9.71 7.33
C ILE A 155 -1.19 9.70 6.02
N ASP A 156 -0.75 10.44 4.98
CA ASP A 156 -1.43 10.44 3.68
C ASP A 156 -1.36 9.07 2.97
N ILE A 157 -0.25 8.36 3.11
CA ILE A 157 -0.10 7.00 2.56
C ILE A 157 -1.08 6.05 3.24
N PHE A 158 -1.12 6.03 4.58
CA PHE A 158 -2.06 5.23 5.34
C PHE A 158 -3.50 5.53 4.95
N TYR A 159 -3.89 6.80 4.98
CA TYR A 159 -5.25 7.24 4.66
C TYR A 159 -5.69 6.80 3.26
N LYS A 160 -4.83 6.97 2.26
CA LYS A 160 -5.12 6.56 0.87
C LYS A 160 -5.19 5.05 0.71
N LEU A 161 -4.30 4.31 1.38
CA LEU A 161 -4.32 2.85 1.37
C LEU A 161 -5.64 2.33 1.92
N LYS A 162 -6.03 2.75 3.12
CA LYS A 162 -7.28 2.36 3.78
C LYS A 162 -8.51 2.66 2.91
N ASN A 163 -8.60 3.88 2.37
CA ASN A 163 -9.76 4.28 1.57
C ASN A 163 -9.83 3.60 0.20
N LYS A 164 -8.69 3.21 -0.36
CA LYS A 164 -8.66 2.48 -1.63
C LYS A 164 -9.14 1.03 -1.48
N TYR A 165 -8.94 0.44 -0.31
CA TYR A 165 -9.25 -0.96 -0.04
C TYR A 165 -10.21 -1.13 1.15
N PRO A 166 -11.43 -0.58 1.08
CA PRO A 166 -12.36 -0.50 2.21
C PRO A 166 -12.86 -1.86 2.71
N LYS A 167 -12.71 -2.92 1.90
CA LYS A 167 -13.06 -4.29 2.31
C LYS A 167 -12.08 -4.87 3.34
N TYR A 168 -10.87 -4.28 3.45
CA TYR A 168 -9.88 -4.67 4.44
C TYR A 168 -9.91 -3.70 5.61
N PHE A 169 -9.90 -4.25 6.82
CA PHE A 169 -9.85 -3.43 8.03
C PHE A 169 -8.41 -3.03 8.34
N ILE A 170 -7.90 -2.01 7.62
CA ILE A 170 -6.54 -1.49 7.80
C ILE A 170 -6.56 -0.40 8.89
N ARG A 171 -5.72 -0.57 9.92
CA ARG A 171 -5.62 0.35 11.06
C ARG A 171 -4.17 0.66 11.43
N PRO A 172 -3.88 1.78 12.11
CA PRO A 172 -2.55 2.08 12.60
C PRO A 172 -2.09 1.05 13.64
N PHE A 173 -0.81 0.72 13.65
CA PHE A 173 -0.22 -0.09 14.70
C PHE A 173 0.09 0.79 15.92
N PHE A 174 -0.91 1.07 16.74
CA PHE A 174 -0.85 2.00 17.86
C PHE A 174 0.35 1.82 18.80
N PRO A 175 0.76 0.59 19.20
CA PRO A 175 1.90 0.42 20.08
C PRO A 175 3.19 1.04 19.54
N ALA A 176 3.42 0.94 18.22
CA ALA A 176 4.61 1.51 17.59
C ALA A 176 4.51 3.04 17.48
N TYR A 177 3.35 3.58 17.11
CA TYR A 177 3.14 5.03 17.06
C TYR A 177 3.26 5.67 18.45
N LYS A 178 2.70 5.05 19.49
CA LYS A 178 2.85 5.50 20.87
C LYS A 178 4.32 5.53 21.29
N PHE A 179 5.06 4.47 20.98
CA PHE A 179 6.50 4.42 21.25
C PHE A 179 7.25 5.58 20.56
N LEU A 180 6.91 5.90 19.30
CA LEU A 180 7.54 7.02 18.59
C LEU A 180 7.26 8.36 19.29
N ILE A 181 6.03 8.63 19.71
CA ILE A 181 5.64 9.86 20.38
C ILE A 181 6.37 9.99 21.71
N GLU A 182 6.35 8.96 22.56
CA GLU A 182 7.03 8.94 23.86
C GLU A 182 8.55 9.15 23.74
N ASN A 183 9.15 8.83 22.60
CA ASN A 183 10.58 8.97 22.32
C ASN A 183 10.93 10.09 21.32
N GLU A 184 9.99 10.96 20.96
CA GLU A 184 10.16 12.01 19.95
C GLU A 184 11.30 12.99 20.24
N ASN A 185 11.50 13.33 21.51
CA ASN A 185 12.53 14.28 21.96
C ASN A 185 13.96 13.83 21.61
N LYS A 186 14.16 12.57 21.28
CA LYS A 186 15.48 12.03 20.95
C LYS A 186 15.93 12.39 19.53
N LYS A 187 15.02 12.50 18.54
CA LYS A 187 15.40 12.65 17.11
C LYS A 187 14.28 13.28 16.24
N ARG A 188 13.65 14.34 16.69
CA ARG A 188 12.68 15.08 15.86
C ARG A 188 13.42 15.81 14.73
N LEU A 189 13.06 15.55 13.49
CA LEU A 189 13.62 16.19 12.30
C LEU A 189 12.62 17.16 11.68
N LYS A 190 13.08 18.36 11.31
CA LYS A 190 12.24 19.30 10.58
C LYS A 190 12.32 19.05 9.08
N THR A 191 11.15 18.84 8.43
CA THR A 191 11.10 18.71 6.97
C THR A 191 11.02 20.08 6.29
N THR A 192 11.58 20.15 5.08
CA THR A 192 11.47 21.34 4.22
C THR A 192 10.20 21.34 3.36
N LYS A 193 9.51 20.20 3.25
CA LYS A 193 8.31 20.04 2.43
C LYS A 193 7.06 20.30 3.27
N LYS A 194 6.40 21.44 3.03
CA LYS A 194 5.05 21.68 3.56
C LYS A 194 4.04 20.86 2.76
N ILE A 195 3.59 19.76 3.32
CA ILE A 195 2.45 19.00 2.80
C ILE A 195 1.28 19.32 3.72
N GLY A 196 0.30 20.11 3.25
CA GLY A 196 -0.89 20.40 4.04
C GLY A 196 -1.62 19.10 4.38
N LEU A 197 -1.68 18.75 5.65
CA LEU A 197 -2.43 17.61 6.14
C LEU A 197 -3.81 18.06 6.62
N SER A 198 -4.87 17.52 6.05
CA SER A 198 -6.21 17.76 6.58
C SER A 198 -6.44 16.91 7.82
N VAL A 199 -6.91 17.53 8.90
CA VAL A 199 -7.09 16.90 10.23
C VAL A 199 -7.93 15.61 10.17
N TYR A 200 -8.92 15.52 9.26
CA TYR A 200 -9.73 14.31 9.13
C TYR A 200 -8.95 13.06 8.78
N LYS A 201 -7.76 13.17 8.15
CA LYS A 201 -6.89 12.03 7.84
C LYS A 201 -6.25 11.42 9.09
N LEU A 202 -6.22 12.17 10.19
CA LEU A 202 -5.70 11.72 11.49
C LEU A 202 -6.76 11.03 12.34
N PHE A 203 -8.04 11.05 11.97
CA PHE A 203 -9.10 10.52 12.85
C PHE A 203 -8.92 9.06 13.23
N ASP A 204 -8.30 8.26 12.37
CA ASP A 204 -7.99 6.86 12.66
C ASP A 204 -6.94 6.71 13.78
N PHE A 205 -6.18 7.75 14.08
CA PHE A 205 -5.15 7.76 15.12
C PHE A 205 -5.68 8.18 16.52
N ARG A 206 -6.95 8.54 16.64
CA ARG A 206 -7.57 8.84 17.95
C ARG A 206 -7.52 7.67 18.94
N GLY A 207 -7.36 6.44 18.45
CA GLY A 207 -7.15 5.27 19.29
C GLY A 207 -5.82 5.23 20.04
N LEU A 208 -4.89 6.16 19.77
CA LEU A 208 -3.65 6.33 20.54
C LEU A 208 -3.91 6.81 21.98
N GLY A 209 -4.90 7.65 22.18
CA GLY A 209 -5.17 8.43 23.37
C GLY A 209 -5.29 9.90 22.99
N GLU A 210 -5.83 10.71 23.89
CA GLU A 210 -6.10 12.13 23.61
C GLU A 210 -4.79 12.92 23.50
N ASP A 211 -3.89 12.76 24.46
CA ASP A 211 -2.61 13.48 24.50
C ASP A 211 -1.72 13.10 23.30
N GLU A 212 -1.53 11.81 23.05
CA GLU A 212 -0.72 11.33 21.93
C GLU A 212 -1.31 11.73 20.56
N PHE A 213 -2.63 11.81 20.45
CA PHE A 213 -3.28 12.31 19.24
C PHE A 213 -2.98 13.80 19.00
N PHE A 214 -3.04 14.63 20.04
CA PHE A 214 -2.70 16.06 19.92
C PHE A 214 -1.22 16.27 19.63
N ASP A 215 -0.32 15.49 20.24
CA ASP A 215 1.10 15.52 19.93
C ASP A 215 1.35 15.16 18.46
N MET A 216 0.74 14.09 17.95
CA MET A 216 0.83 13.71 16.53
C MET A 216 0.32 14.82 15.60
N LEU A 217 -0.80 15.46 15.97
CA LEU A 217 -1.36 16.58 15.22
C LEU A 217 -0.40 17.78 15.19
N HIS A 218 0.20 18.10 16.33
CA HIS A 218 1.21 19.16 16.44
C HIS A 218 2.44 18.87 15.57
N ILE A 219 2.99 17.66 15.66
CA ILE A 219 4.14 17.22 14.86
C ILE A 219 3.87 17.41 13.37
N CYS A 220 2.71 16.94 12.89
CA CYS A 220 2.35 17.05 11.49
C CYS A 220 2.14 18.51 11.04
N ASN A 221 1.52 19.37 11.87
CA ASN A 221 1.25 20.77 11.55
C ASN A 221 2.54 21.61 11.50
N GLU A 222 3.48 21.34 12.38
CA GLU A 222 4.79 22.02 12.43
C GLU A 222 5.78 21.48 11.39
N ASN A 223 5.36 20.51 10.57
CA ASN A 223 6.20 19.84 9.57
C ASN A 223 7.44 19.16 10.19
N TYR A 224 7.27 18.56 11.36
CA TYR A 224 8.26 17.64 11.90
C TYR A 224 8.08 16.24 11.33
N ILE A 225 9.17 15.47 11.40
CA ILE A 225 9.19 14.04 11.10
C ILE A 225 9.70 13.32 12.34
N ILE A 226 8.96 12.29 12.77
CA ILE A 226 9.48 11.31 13.71
C ILE A 226 9.66 10.01 12.90
N PRO A 227 10.92 9.64 12.61
CA PRO A 227 11.19 8.49 11.77
C PRO A 227 10.93 7.20 12.53
N GLN A 228 10.39 6.20 11.83
CA GLN A 228 10.08 4.89 12.40
C GLN A 228 11.33 4.12 12.86
N GLU A 229 12.52 4.49 12.40
CA GLU A 229 13.82 3.93 12.83
C GLU A 229 14.17 4.20 14.29
N ILE A 230 13.45 5.09 14.98
CA ILE A 230 13.56 5.24 16.44
C ILE A 230 13.23 3.91 17.13
N LEU A 231 12.23 3.17 16.63
CA LEU A 231 11.91 1.82 17.07
C LEU A 231 12.83 0.80 16.39
N ASN A 232 14.10 0.82 16.78
CA ASN A 232 15.15 -0.04 16.24
C ASN A 232 15.22 -1.40 16.96
N TYR A 233 16.18 -2.25 16.54
CA TYR A 233 16.36 -3.58 17.10
C TYR A 233 16.64 -3.56 18.61
N GLU A 234 17.47 -2.63 19.08
CA GLU A 234 17.85 -2.52 20.49
C GLU A 234 16.66 -2.14 21.37
N GLU A 235 15.85 -1.19 20.92
CA GLU A 235 14.64 -0.76 21.61
C GLU A 235 13.61 -1.91 21.70
N LEU A 236 13.44 -2.68 20.64
CA LEU A 236 12.56 -3.86 20.64
C LEU A 236 13.06 -4.95 21.59
N MET A 237 14.36 -5.15 21.66
CA MET A 237 14.96 -6.10 22.60
C MET A 237 14.80 -5.67 24.06
N ASN A 238 14.97 -4.38 24.35
CA ASN A 238 14.76 -3.84 25.69
C ASN A 238 13.29 -3.94 26.12
N TYR A 239 12.36 -3.65 25.21
CA TYR A 239 10.93 -3.83 25.47
C TYR A 239 10.58 -5.29 25.83
N SER A 240 11.17 -6.25 25.12
CA SER A 240 10.93 -7.68 25.39
C SER A 240 11.45 -8.12 26.76
N LYS A 241 12.60 -7.62 27.18
CA LYS A 241 13.19 -7.93 28.51
C LYS A 241 12.33 -7.41 29.66
N ASN A 242 11.89 -6.14 29.56
CA ASN A 242 11.10 -5.51 30.60
C ASN A 242 9.74 -6.19 30.85
N LYS A 243 9.19 -6.89 29.84
CA LYS A 243 7.95 -7.68 30.01
C LYS A 243 8.15 -9.05 30.61
N THR A 244 9.36 -9.57 30.64
CA THR A 244 9.67 -10.90 31.21
C THR A 244 9.94 -10.82 32.71
N GLU A 245 10.13 -9.60 33.26
CA GLU A 245 10.44 -9.35 34.68
C GLU A 245 9.19 -9.00 35.51
N ILE A 246 8.00 -9.06 34.91
CA ILE A 246 6.69 -8.86 35.58
C ILE A 246 5.87 -10.16 35.51
#